data_3fd00f9d8f11e2e41e3760403dd69926
#
_entry.id   3fd00f9d8f11e2e41e3760403dd69926
#
_cell.length_a   1.000
_cell.length_b   1.000
_cell.length_c   1.000
_cell.angle_alpha   90.00
_cell.angle_beta   90.00
_cell.angle_gamma   90.00
#
_symmetry.space_group_name_H-M   'P 1'
#
loop_
_entity.id
_entity.type
_entity.pdbx_description
1 polymer ?
#
loop_
_entity_poly.entity_id
_entity_poly.type
_entity_poly.pdbx_seq_one_letter_code
_entity_poly.pdbx_strand_id
1 'polypeptide(L)'
;STKEISDIMKIANAEKIPVTPRGGGTNVSGGSVPWLGGIVLCTTKMNKILKVDKENLTATVEPGVVLQDLTLRLAKDGLFFPPDPQSFLGATLGGIIAENAGGPACVKYGVTKQYILGIEVVLPTGEIVNLGGRTLKNVVGYDLLHIFISSEGTLGVITKAELKRSEE
;
A
#
# COMPACT_ATOMS: atom_id res chain seq x y z
N SER A 1 -0.59 11.74 8.72
CA SER A 1 -2.00 11.38 8.48
C SER A 1 -2.38 11.62 7.03
N THR A 2 -3.47 10.98 6.55
CA THR A 2 -4.02 11.18 5.21
C THR A 2 -4.28 12.65 4.91
N LYS A 3 -4.81 13.39 5.90
CA LYS A 3 -5.09 14.82 5.74
C LYS A 3 -3.83 15.65 5.51
N GLU A 4 -2.77 15.42 6.27
CA GLU A 4 -1.48 16.12 6.08
C GLU A 4 -0.90 15.83 4.70
N ILE A 5 -0.98 14.58 4.23
CA ILE A 5 -0.57 14.20 2.87
C ILE A 5 -1.39 14.97 1.83
N SER A 6 -2.73 15.04 2.00
CA SER A 6 -3.61 15.81 1.12
C SER A 6 -3.20 17.28 1.06
N ASP A 7 -2.93 17.90 2.20
CA ASP A 7 -2.54 19.30 2.27
C ASP A 7 -1.17 19.55 1.61
N ILE A 8 -0.20 18.65 1.82
CA ILE A 8 1.12 18.69 1.14
C ILE A 8 0.93 18.56 -0.38
N MET A 9 0.12 17.60 -0.85
CA MET A 9 -0.10 17.39 -2.28
C MET A 9 -0.76 18.60 -2.95
N LYS A 10 -1.70 19.28 -2.29
CA LYS A 10 -2.31 20.52 -2.79
C LYS A 10 -1.26 21.62 -3.00
N ILE A 11 -0.39 21.84 -2.01
CA ILE A 11 0.68 22.83 -2.09
C ILE A 11 1.65 22.45 -3.21
N ALA A 12 2.12 21.20 -3.23
CA ALA A 12 3.05 20.72 -4.24
C ALA A 12 2.49 20.84 -5.65
N ASN A 13 1.19 20.56 -5.85
CA ASN A 13 0.53 20.71 -7.14
C ASN A 13 0.40 22.16 -7.58
N ALA A 14 0.05 23.06 -6.66
CA ALA A 14 -0.06 24.50 -6.94
C ALA A 14 1.30 25.09 -7.35
N GLU A 15 2.35 24.74 -6.61
CA GLU A 15 3.72 25.24 -6.80
C GLU A 15 4.54 24.42 -7.82
N LYS A 16 3.95 23.37 -8.42
CA LYS A 16 4.63 22.44 -9.35
C LYS A 16 5.89 21.79 -8.77
N ILE A 17 5.85 21.50 -7.48
CA ILE A 17 6.96 20.82 -6.77
C ILE A 17 6.82 19.32 -6.96
N PRO A 18 7.86 18.61 -7.47
CA PRO A 18 7.84 17.14 -7.54
C PRO A 18 7.69 16.51 -6.16
N VAL A 19 6.87 15.44 -6.08
CA VAL A 19 6.71 14.66 -4.85
C VAL A 19 7.09 13.21 -5.13
N THR A 20 7.98 12.66 -4.31
CA THR A 20 8.39 11.27 -4.36
C THR A 20 7.88 10.54 -3.11
N PRO A 21 6.84 9.70 -3.22
CA PRO A 21 6.39 8.87 -2.11
C PRO A 21 7.47 7.85 -1.73
N ARG A 22 7.67 7.63 -0.43
CA ARG A 22 8.66 6.69 0.09
C ARG A 22 8.10 5.90 1.28
N GLY A 23 8.11 4.59 1.18
CA GLY A 23 7.92 3.66 2.30
C GLY A 23 9.26 3.31 2.97
N GLY A 24 9.57 2.03 3.10
CA GLY A 24 10.85 1.54 3.62
C GLY A 24 12.06 1.82 2.72
N GLY A 25 11.83 2.20 1.46
CA GLY A 25 12.90 2.48 0.49
C GLY A 25 13.68 1.24 0.06
N THR A 26 13.07 0.06 0.14
CA THR A 26 13.68 -1.24 -0.15
C THR A 26 13.60 -1.64 -1.62
N ASN A 27 12.95 -0.83 -2.46
CA ASN A 27 12.80 -1.09 -3.89
C ASN A 27 14.15 -1.04 -4.62
N VAL A 28 14.26 -1.80 -5.70
CA VAL A 28 15.44 -1.84 -6.58
C VAL A 28 15.23 -1.07 -7.88
N SER A 29 13.97 -0.68 -8.17
CA SER A 29 13.60 0.09 -9.37
C SER A 29 14.01 1.57 -9.30
N GLY A 30 14.27 2.10 -8.08
CA GLY A 30 14.63 3.50 -7.88
C GLY A 30 13.44 4.45 -7.72
N GLY A 31 12.18 3.95 -7.68
CA GLY A 31 10.98 4.76 -7.57
C GLY A 31 10.90 5.65 -6.31
N SER A 32 11.65 5.31 -5.25
CA SER A 32 11.75 6.12 -4.02
C SER A 32 12.88 7.16 -4.04
N VAL A 33 13.60 7.33 -5.16
CA VAL A 33 14.71 8.28 -5.32
C VAL A 33 14.19 9.56 -5.96
N PRO A 34 14.36 10.74 -5.33
CA PRO A 34 13.86 12.01 -5.84
C PRO A 34 14.79 12.57 -6.95
N TRP A 35 14.75 11.99 -8.13
CA TRP A 35 15.62 12.37 -9.27
C TRP A 35 15.48 13.85 -9.68
N LEU A 36 14.29 14.42 -9.50
CA LEU A 36 13.99 15.81 -9.82
C LEU A 36 14.04 16.73 -8.58
N GLY A 37 14.56 16.22 -7.45
CA GLY A 37 14.48 16.95 -6.18
C GLY A 37 13.03 17.01 -5.67
N GLY A 38 12.68 18.11 -5.00
CA GLY A 38 11.33 18.32 -4.47
C GLY A 38 11.12 17.71 -3.09
N ILE A 39 9.91 17.19 -2.84
CA ILE A 39 9.49 16.67 -1.54
C ILE A 39 9.59 15.14 -1.54
N VAL A 40 10.32 14.57 -0.59
CA VAL A 40 10.24 13.13 -0.28
C VAL A 40 9.18 12.94 0.81
N LEU A 41 8.06 12.32 0.44
CA LEU A 41 6.94 12.09 1.33
C LEU A 41 7.05 10.69 1.96
N CYS A 42 7.64 10.63 3.17
CA CYS A 42 7.87 9.38 3.87
C CYS A 42 6.65 8.95 4.68
N THR A 43 6.13 7.75 4.40
CA THR A 43 4.93 7.21 5.05
C THR A 43 5.21 6.30 6.24
N THR A 44 6.46 6.08 6.63
CA THR A 44 6.84 5.10 7.67
C THR A 44 6.24 5.37 9.06
N LYS A 45 5.84 6.63 9.34
CA LYS A 45 5.16 6.99 10.59
C LYS A 45 3.67 6.62 10.60
N MET A 46 3.08 6.31 9.45
CA MET A 46 1.73 5.79 9.34
C MET A 46 1.80 4.25 9.38
N ASN A 47 2.03 3.68 10.56
CA ASN A 47 2.40 2.28 10.74
C ASN A 47 1.43 1.48 11.63
N LYS A 48 0.17 1.91 11.71
CA LYS A 48 -0.83 1.23 12.53
C LYS A 48 -1.54 0.12 11.74
N ILE A 49 -1.68 -1.05 12.37
CA ILE A 49 -2.66 -2.06 11.97
C ILE A 49 -3.99 -1.63 12.60
N LEU A 50 -4.87 -1.05 11.77
CA LEU A 50 -6.10 -0.38 12.24
C LEU A 50 -7.17 -1.38 12.68
N LYS A 51 -7.31 -2.48 11.92
CA LYS A 51 -8.29 -3.54 12.21
C LYS A 51 -7.78 -4.89 11.71
N VAL A 52 -8.06 -5.94 12.45
CA VAL A 52 -7.97 -7.34 11.99
C VAL A 52 -9.35 -7.95 12.21
N ASP A 53 -10.00 -8.36 11.11
CA ASP A 53 -11.35 -8.90 11.10
C ASP A 53 -11.26 -10.40 10.80
N LYS A 54 -11.44 -11.23 11.83
CA LYS A 54 -11.29 -12.69 11.73
C LYS A 54 -12.42 -13.33 10.94
N GLU A 55 -13.63 -12.82 11.08
CA GLU A 55 -14.81 -13.38 10.45
C GLU A 55 -14.78 -13.18 8.93
N ASN A 56 -14.35 -11.98 8.50
CA ASN A 56 -14.28 -11.64 7.08
C ASN A 56 -12.90 -11.90 6.46
N LEU A 57 -11.95 -12.43 7.21
CA LEU A 57 -10.58 -12.68 6.76
C LEU A 57 -9.92 -11.45 6.14
N THR A 58 -10.11 -10.26 6.75
CA THR A 58 -9.53 -9.00 6.27
C THR A 58 -8.67 -8.30 7.31
N ALA A 59 -7.76 -7.44 6.86
CA ALA A 59 -7.01 -6.54 7.71
C ALA A 59 -6.93 -5.15 7.08
N THR A 60 -7.21 -4.12 7.88
CA THR A 60 -7.04 -2.72 7.48
C THR A 60 -5.75 -2.19 8.06
N VAL A 61 -4.88 -1.63 7.22
CA VAL A 61 -3.55 -1.19 7.62
C VAL A 61 -3.20 0.18 7.04
N GLU A 62 -2.30 0.89 7.73
CA GLU A 62 -1.64 2.07 7.21
C GLU A 62 -0.43 1.68 6.33
N PRO A 63 0.01 2.53 5.39
CA PRO A 63 1.02 2.19 4.38
C PRO A 63 2.43 1.95 4.94
N GLY A 64 2.75 2.51 6.11
CA GLY A 64 4.05 2.37 6.77
C GLY A 64 4.18 1.12 7.64
N VAL A 65 3.14 0.28 7.74
CA VAL A 65 3.23 -1.01 8.43
C VAL A 65 4.27 -1.88 7.73
N VAL A 66 5.26 -2.36 8.48
CA VAL A 66 6.27 -3.30 7.98
C VAL A 66 5.64 -4.69 7.83
N LEU A 67 5.99 -5.40 6.76
CA LEU A 67 5.42 -6.72 6.47
C LEU A 67 5.64 -7.71 7.62
N GLN A 68 6.83 -7.69 8.24
CA GLN A 68 7.13 -8.52 9.41
C GLN A 68 6.15 -8.27 10.55
N ASP A 69 5.85 -7.00 10.86
CA ASP A 69 4.93 -6.65 11.95
C ASP A 69 3.50 -7.13 11.66
N LEU A 70 3.07 -7.01 10.41
CA LEU A 70 1.78 -7.55 9.97
C LEU A 70 1.75 -9.07 10.15
N THR A 71 2.79 -9.78 9.69
CA THR A 71 2.87 -11.25 9.80
C THR A 71 2.83 -11.71 11.25
N LEU A 72 3.61 -11.10 12.13
CA LEU A 72 3.62 -11.41 13.56
C LEU A 72 2.26 -11.12 14.22
N ARG A 73 1.57 -10.07 13.76
CA ARG A 73 0.23 -9.74 14.25
C ARG A 73 -0.81 -10.76 13.80
N LEU A 74 -0.78 -11.16 12.53
CA LEU A 74 -1.73 -12.11 11.96
C LEU A 74 -1.55 -13.53 12.50
N ALA A 75 -0.30 -13.95 12.71
CA ALA A 75 0.03 -15.29 13.24
C ALA A 75 -0.62 -15.57 14.60
N LYS A 76 -0.81 -14.54 15.44
CA LYS A 76 -1.53 -14.68 16.73
C LYS A 76 -2.97 -15.15 16.57
N ASP A 77 -3.52 -14.98 15.38
CA ASP A 77 -4.90 -15.32 15.03
C ASP A 77 -4.97 -16.52 14.08
N GLY A 78 -3.84 -17.22 13.81
CA GLY A 78 -3.77 -18.34 12.87
C GLY A 78 -3.92 -17.91 11.41
N LEU A 79 -3.50 -16.69 11.09
CA LEU A 79 -3.72 -16.07 9.79
C LEU A 79 -2.40 -15.61 9.20
N PHE A 80 -2.30 -15.56 7.88
CA PHE A 80 -1.10 -15.06 7.21
C PHE A 80 -1.42 -14.21 5.97
N PHE A 81 -0.45 -13.38 5.58
CA PHE A 81 -0.49 -12.61 4.35
C PHE A 81 0.52 -13.21 3.39
N PRO A 82 0.07 -13.82 2.27
CA PRO A 82 0.91 -14.67 1.42
C PRO A 82 2.09 -14.03 0.70
N PRO A 83 2.06 -12.75 0.26
CA PRO A 83 3.22 -12.12 -0.36
C PRO A 83 4.43 -12.08 0.57
N ASP A 84 5.57 -12.59 0.10
CA ASP A 84 6.80 -12.77 0.88
C ASP A 84 8.06 -12.19 0.20
N PRO A 85 8.10 -10.89 -0.15
CA PRO A 85 9.27 -10.29 -0.79
C PRO A 85 10.54 -10.46 0.06
N GLN A 86 11.70 -10.59 -0.59
CA GLN A 86 12.99 -10.75 0.09
C GLN A 86 13.31 -9.60 1.07
N SER A 87 12.75 -8.42 0.83
CA SER A 87 12.86 -7.24 1.71
C SER A 87 11.93 -7.28 2.93
N PHE A 88 11.41 -8.45 3.31
CA PHE A 88 10.42 -8.70 4.36
C PHE A 88 10.62 -7.90 5.65
N LEU A 89 11.88 -7.77 6.11
CA LEU A 89 12.22 -7.07 7.37
C LEU A 89 12.08 -5.54 7.28
N GLY A 90 12.04 -4.96 6.09
CA GLY A 90 12.01 -3.51 5.92
C GLY A 90 10.97 -3.01 4.91
N ALA A 91 10.35 -3.91 4.16
CA ALA A 91 9.32 -3.54 3.21
C ALA A 91 8.03 -3.10 3.92
N THR A 92 7.50 -1.95 3.57
CA THR A 92 6.24 -1.42 4.09
C THR A 92 5.09 -1.72 3.15
N LEU A 93 3.87 -1.88 3.70
CA LEU A 93 2.69 -2.29 2.93
C LEU A 93 2.40 -1.34 1.76
N GLY A 94 2.56 -0.02 1.94
CA GLY A 94 2.39 0.95 0.85
C GLY A 94 3.37 0.70 -0.30
N GLY A 95 4.65 0.39 0.00
CA GLY A 95 5.65 0.04 -1.00
C GLY A 95 5.35 -1.30 -1.67
N ILE A 96 4.99 -2.33 -0.88
CA ILE A 96 4.61 -3.66 -1.38
C ILE A 96 3.45 -3.58 -2.38
N ILE A 97 2.44 -2.75 -2.08
CA ILE A 97 1.29 -2.53 -2.96
C ILE A 97 1.71 -1.74 -4.21
N ALA A 98 2.45 -0.65 -4.03
CA ALA A 98 2.88 0.22 -5.13
C ALA A 98 3.77 -0.52 -6.14
N GLU A 99 4.58 -1.45 -5.70
CA GLU A 99 5.47 -2.29 -6.54
C GLU A 99 4.77 -3.57 -7.02
N ASN A 100 3.58 -3.91 -6.50
CA ASN A 100 2.95 -5.23 -6.66
C ASN A 100 3.95 -6.36 -6.33
N ALA A 101 4.59 -6.25 -5.19
CA ALA A 101 5.69 -7.14 -4.82
C ALA A 101 5.27 -8.61 -4.82
N GLY A 102 6.16 -9.45 -5.34
CA GLY A 102 6.10 -10.91 -5.23
C GLY A 102 7.12 -11.39 -4.21
N GLY A 103 7.48 -12.65 -4.31
CA GLY A 103 8.49 -13.31 -3.49
C GLY A 103 8.64 -14.77 -3.93
N PRO A 104 9.46 -15.59 -3.27
CA PRO A 104 9.63 -16.99 -3.61
C PRO A 104 8.32 -17.78 -3.64
N ALA A 105 7.36 -17.46 -2.75
CA ALA A 105 6.08 -18.12 -2.68
C ALA A 105 5.07 -17.68 -3.77
N CYS A 106 5.39 -16.69 -4.61
CA CYS A 106 4.45 -16.13 -5.59
C CYS A 106 4.03 -17.14 -6.68
N VAL A 107 4.83 -18.19 -6.94
CA VAL A 107 4.46 -19.27 -7.87
C VAL A 107 3.23 -20.03 -7.36
N LYS A 108 3.12 -20.21 -6.04
CA LYS A 108 1.98 -20.90 -5.41
C LYS A 108 0.83 -19.94 -5.07
N TYR A 109 1.16 -18.80 -4.49
CA TYR A 109 0.14 -17.92 -3.90
C TYR A 109 -0.18 -16.68 -4.74
N GLY A 110 0.63 -16.42 -5.79
CA GLY A 110 0.49 -15.19 -6.58
C GLY A 110 1.19 -13.99 -5.94
N VAL A 111 0.87 -12.81 -6.45
CA VAL A 111 1.51 -11.55 -6.06
C VAL A 111 0.56 -10.66 -5.26
N THR A 112 1.05 -9.55 -4.73
CA THR A 112 0.34 -8.64 -3.83
C THR A 112 -1.05 -8.23 -4.34
N LYS A 113 -1.23 -7.94 -5.64
CA LYS A 113 -2.52 -7.48 -6.18
C LYS A 113 -3.70 -8.41 -5.89
N GLN A 114 -3.45 -9.71 -5.73
CA GLN A 114 -4.48 -10.71 -5.48
C GLN A 114 -5.03 -10.65 -4.05
N TYR A 115 -4.34 -9.91 -3.17
CA TYR A 115 -4.65 -9.80 -1.75
C TYR A 115 -5.09 -8.39 -1.35
N ILE A 116 -5.22 -7.47 -2.30
CA ILE A 116 -5.70 -6.11 -2.02
C ILE A 116 -7.17 -6.02 -2.40
N LEU A 117 -8.02 -5.74 -1.42
CA LEU A 117 -9.46 -5.55 -1.60
C LEU A 117 -9.80 -4.08 -1.86
N GLY A 118 -9.06 -3.17 -1.27
CA GLY A 118 -9.27 -1.74 -1.44
C GLY A 118 -8.10 -0.92 -0.93
N ILE A 119 -8.02 0.31 -1.39
CA ILE A 119 -7.02 1.30 -0.95
C ILE A 119 -7.67 2.68 -0.79
N GLU A 120 -7.13 3.46 0.14
CA GLU A 120 -7.31 4.90 0.21
C GLU A 120 -6.07 5.55 -0.37
N VAL A 121 -6.25 6.48 -1.30
CA VAL A 121 -5.16 7.15 -2.01
C VAL A 121 -5.37 8.66 -2.01
N VAL A 122 -4.30 9.41 -1.83
CA VAL A 122 -4.28 10.85 -2.09
C VAL A 122 -3.73 11.07 -3.49
N LEU A 123 -4.55 11.68 -4.35
CA LEU A 123 -4.19 12.01 -5.73
C LEU A 123 -3.20 13.18 -5.79
N PRO A 124 -2.53 13.42 -6.94
CA PRO A 124 -1.67 14.59 -7.13
C PRO A 124 -2.39 15.94 -6.89
N THR A 125 -3.71 16.00 -7.10
CA THR A 125 -4.56 17.17 -6.79
C THR A 125 -4.78 17.39 -5.29
N GLY A 126 -4.41 16.41 -4.44
CA GLY A 126 -4.71 16.39 -3.02
C GLY A 126 -6.09 15.83 -2.67
N GLU A 127 -6.86 15.38 -3.65
CA GLU A 127 -8.12 14.68 -3.40
C GLU A 127 -7.88 13.31 -2.79
N ILE A 128 -8.74 12.93 -1.83
CA ILE A 128 -8.69 11.62 -1.18
C ILE A 128 -9.75 10.74 -1.84
N VAL A 129 -9.32 9.62 -2.39
CA VAL A 129 -10.21 8.65 -3.05
C VAL A 129 -10.10 7.28 -2.39
N ASN A 130 -11.23 6.56 -2.33
CA ASN A 130 -11.27 5.17 -1.91
C ASN A 130 -11.59 4.30 -3.12
N LEU A 131 -10.76 3.31 -3.38
CA LEU A 131 -10.86 2.40 -4.52
C LEU A 131 -11.01 0.97 -4.02
N GLY A 132 -11.85 0.18 -4.71
CA GLY A 132 -12.18 -1.17 -4.27
C GLY A 132 -13.18 -1.19 -3.11
N GLY A 133 -13.19 -2.27 -2.33
CA GLY A 133 -14.10 -2.46 -1.19
C GLY A 133 -13.92 -3.84 -0.59
N ARG A 134 -14.64 -4.13 0.49
CA ARG A 134 -14.55 -5.42 1.22
C ARG A 134 -15.21 -6.59 0.50
N THR A 135 -15.94 -6.34 -0.57
CA THR A 135 -16.64 -7.39 -1.33
C THR A 135 -15.68 -8.08 -2.29
N LEU A 136 -15.57 -9.40 -2.20
CA LEU A 136 -14.74 -10.21 -3.11
C LEU A 136 -15.27 -10.16 -4.56
N LYS A 137 -16.57 -9.95 -4.75
CA LYS A 137 -17.17 -9.81 -6.07
C LYS A 137 -17.50 -8.34 -6.32
N ASN A 138 -16.74 -7.71 -7.20
CA ASN A 138 -17.02 -6.37 -7.71
C ASN A 138 -16.90 -6.41 -9.26
N VAL A 139 -18.06 -6.38 -9.92
CA VAL A 139 -18.15 -6.53 -11.39
C VAL A 139 -18.64 -5.25 -12.07
N VAL A 140 -18.80 -4.15 -11.33
CA VAL A 140 -19.38 -2.91 -11.84
C VAL A 140 -18.29 -1.84 -11.97
N GLY A 141 -18.22 -1.21 -13.14
CA GLY A 141 -17.31 -0.11 -13.44
C GLY A 141 -15.90 -0.55 -13.84
N TYR A 142 -15.01 0.42 -13.97
CA TYR A 142 -13.60 0.17 -14.28
C TYR A 142 -12.84 -0.31 -13.05
N ASP A 143 -11.86 -1.16 -13.27
CA ASP A 143 -10.96 -1.66 -12.22
C ASP A 143 -9.85 -0.63 -11.92
N LEU A 144 -10.24 0.45 -11.26
CA LEU A 144 -9.32 1.51 -10.88
C LEU A 144 -8.35 1.08 -9.78
N LEU A 145 -8.76 0.14 -8.92
CA LEU A 145 -7.89 -0.38 -7.85
C LEU A 145 -6.58 -0.91 -8.42
N HIS A 146 -6.65 -1.78 -9.43
CA HIS A 146 -5.46 -2.42 -9.99
C HIS A 146 -4.59 -1.50 -10.85
N ILE A 147 -5.07 -0.31 -11.23
CA ILE A 147 -4.25 0.73 -11.86
C ILE A 147 -3.24 1.32 -10.86
N PHE A 148 -3.64 1.49 -9.60
CA PHE A 148 -2.76 2.01 -8.56
C PHE A 148 -1.78 0.97 -8.02
N ILE A 149 -2.14 -0.31 -8.07
CA ILE A 149 -1.23 -1.40 -7.72
C ILE A 149 -0.22 -1.55 -8.85
N SER A 150 1.07 -1.57 -8.54
CA SER A 150 2.19 -1.50 -9.51
C SER A 150 2.41 -0.13 -10.17
N SER A 151 1.82 0.94 -9.62
CA SER A 151 2.05 2.30 -10.13
C SER A 151 3.34 2.95 -9.61
N GLU A 152 4.05 2.30 -8.71
CA GLU A 152 5.28 2.79 -8.07
C GLU A 152 5.15 4.19 -7.45
N GLY A 153 3.92 4.55 -7.01
CA GLY A 153 3.61 5.86 -6.43
C GLY A 153 3.44 6.99 -7.44
N THR A 154 3.46 6.71 -8.75
CA THR A 154 3.36 7.74 -9.81
C THR A 154 1.96 8.32 -9.96
N LEU A 155 0.92 7.62 -9.52
CA LEU A 155 -0.48 8.04 -9.64
C LEU A 155 -1.05 8.66 -8.36
N GLY A 156 -0.40 8.47 -7.22
CA GLY A 156 -0.84 8.99 -5.93
C GLY A 156 -0.17 8.32 -4.77
N VAL A 157 -0.48 8.78 -3.57
CA VAL A 157 0.09 8.28 -2.31
C VAL A 157 -0.92 7.41 -1.59
N ILE A 158 -0.62 6.13 -1.42
CA ILE A 158 -1.46 5.20 -0.66
C ILE A 158 -1.38 5.58 0.82
N THR A 159 -2.55 5.73 1.46
CA THR A 159 -2.67 6.13 2.87
C THR A 159 -3.36 5.08 3.74
N LYS A 160 -4.05 4.12 3.11
CA LYS A 160 -4.66 2.98 3.80
C LYS A 160 -4.85 1.82 2.82
N ALA A 161 -4.81 0.60 3.31
CA ALA A 161 -5.12 -0.58 2.52
C ALA A 161 -6.03 -1.54 3.30
N GLU A 162 -6.95 -2.16 2.57
CA GLU A 162 -7.76 -3.29 3.01
C GLU A 162 -7.18 -4.56 2.36
N LEU A 163 -6.72 -5.48 3.18
CA LEU A 163 -6.05 -6.69 2.75
C LEU A 163 -6.96 -7.90 2.93
N LYS A 164 -6.97 -8.78 1.92
CA LYS A 164 -7.43 -10.16 2.07
C LYS A 164 -6.29 -10.98 2.67
N ARG A 165 -6.59 -11.85 3.59
CA ARG A 165 -5.65 -12.80 4.19
C ARG A 165 -6.18 -14.23 4.04
N SER A 166 -5.30 -15.18 4.26
CA SER A 166 -5.60 -16.62 4.17
C SER A 166 -5.49 -17.27 5.53
N GLU A 167 -6.18 -18.40 5.71
CA GLU A 167 -5.92 -19.38 6.78
C GLU A 167 -4.85 -20.34 6.28
N GLU A 168 -4.04 -20.86 7.18
CA GLU A 168 -3.07 -21.92 6.87
C GLU A 168 -3.78 -23.25 6.55
#